data_51b302fe8277356b7d65543f9ba3c8a0
#
_entry.id   51b302fe8277356b7d65543f9ba3c8a0
#
_cell.length_a   1.000
_cell.length_b   1.000
_cell.length_c   1.000
_cell.angle_alpha   90.00
_cell.angle_beta   90.00
_cell.angle_gamma   90.00
#
_symmetry.space_group_name_H-M   'P 1'
#
loop_
_entity.id
_entity.type
_entity.pdbx_description
1 polymer ?
#
loop_
_entity_poly.entity_id
_entity_poly.type
_entity_poly.pdbx_seq_one_letter_code
_entity_poly.pdbx_strand_id
1 'polypeptide(L)'
;MTSSTSTLAAPQTWLWKGFPICYQTAGTEGPAVVFVHGFGASSGHWRKNLPVLAADCRCYAIDLIGFGGSAKPAPKFEIDYTFETWGQLIADFCREVAGGPAFLVGNSIGCVAIMQAAVDFPDIASGVILLNCSLRLLHDHKRAELPWYRSMGAPIAQKVLNVKWISKLFFKQLATPKTVKKVLLQAYRRPEAVSDELVNMLLEPAKDSGAVEVFVAFISYSQGPLPEDLLPRLSCPALILWGTDDPWEPIALGRELAKFPAVEKFIPLEGVGHCPQDEAPELVNPILLDWIKERSVFTEN
;
A
#
# COMPACT_ATOMS: atom_id res chain seq x y z
N MET A 1 1.67 -3.66 34.76
CA MET A 1 1.16 -2.60 33.93
C MET A 1 0.23 -3.26 32.92
N THR A 2 -1.08 -3.06 33.07
CA THR A 2 -2.09 -3.66 32.19
C THR A 2 -2.02 -2.97 30.85
N SER A 3 -1.55 -3.71 29.83
CA SER A 3 -1.62 -3.30 28.43
C SER A 3 -3.09 -3.14 28.06
N SER A 4 -3.55 -1.91 28.00
CA SER A 4 -4.84 -1.58 27.37
C SER A 4 -4.68 -1.85 25.87
N THR A 5 -5.13 -3.00 25.43
CA THR A 5 -5.29 -3.28 23.99
C THR A 5 -6.39 -2.35 23.49
N SER A 6 -5.98 -1.25 22.87
CA SER A 6 -6.89 -0.35 22.15
C SER A 6 -7.57 -1.18 21.06
N THR A 7 -8.85 -1.45 21.24
CA THR A 7 -9.68 -2.09 20.21
C THR A 7 -9.80 -1.13 19.02
N LEU A 8 -9.55 -1.63 17.82
CA LEU A 8 -9.78 -0.85 16.61
C LEU A 8 -11.23 -0.35 16.59
N ALA A 9 -11.42 0.92 16.29
CA ALA A 9 -12.74 1.49 16.07
C ALA A 9 -13.40 0.84 14.84
N ALA A 10 -14.74 0.84 14.80
CA ALA A 10 -15.46 0.41 13.61
C ALA A 10 -15.00 1.24 12.39
N PRO A 11 -14.95 0.64 11.18
CA PRO A 11 -14.61 1.38 9.98
C PRO A 11 -15.48 2.62 9.80
N GLN A 12 -14.87 3.71 9.39
CA GLN A 12 -15.52 4.99 9.11
C GLN A 12 -15.59 5.24 7.61
N THR A 13 -16.42 6.18 7.20
CA THR A 13 -16.57 6.57 5.80
C THR A 13 -16.43 8.07 5.64
N TRP A 14 -15.61 8.47 4.67
CA TRP A 14 -15.45 9.84 4.20
C TRP A 14 -15.87 9.95 2.73
N LEU A 15 -16.51 11.04 2.34
CA LEU A 15 -16.92 11.27 0.96
C LEU A 15 -15.84 12.06 0.21
N TRP A 16 -15.14 11.40 -0.70
CA TRP A 16 -14.17 12.02 -1.59
C TRP A 16 -14.73 12.14 -3.01
N LYS A 17 -14.90 13.36 -3.49
CA LYS A 17 -15.49 13.62 -4.81
C LYS A 17 -16.82 12.89 -5.07
N GLY A 18 -17.61 12.68 -3.99
CA GLY A 18 -18.87 11.95 -4.04
C GLY A 18 -18.76 10.42 -3.89
N PHE A 19 -17.55 9.88 -3.82
CA PHE A 19 -17.33 8.45 -3.60
C PHE A 19 -17.08 8.15 -2.13
N PRO A 20 -17.77 7.17 -1.53
CA PRO A 20 -17.48 6.73 -0.16
C PRO A 20 -16.11 6.05 -0.09
N ILE A 21 -15.26 6.56 0.78
CA ILE A 21 -13.93 6.05 1.09
C ILE A 21 -13.94 5.52 2.51
N CYS A 22 -13.64 4.22 2.67
CA CYS A 22 -13.56 3.55 3.95
C CYS A 22 -12.18 3.74 4.57
N TYR A 23 -12.15 3.91 5.91
CA TYR A 23 -10.90 4.00 6.65
C TYR A 23 -11.08 3.54 8.11
N GLN A 24 -9.99 3.22 8.77
CA GLN A 24 -9.94 2.87 10.19
C GLN A 24 -9.09 3.89 10.93
N THR A 25 -9.40 4.13 12.21
CA THR A 25 -8.65 5.04 13.07
C THR A 25 -8.29 4.38 14.39
N ALA A 26 -7.17 4.81 14.97
CA ALA A 26 -6.77 4.49 16.34
C ALA A 26 -5.87 5.60 16.90
N GLY A 27 -6.02 5.89 18.20
CA GLY A 27 -5.28 6.98 18.87
C GLY A 27 -5.90 8.35 18.59
N THR A 28 -5.68 9.27 19.53
CA THR A 28 -6.27 10.63 19.53
C THR A 28 -5.23 11.73 19.67
N GLU A 29 -4.00 11.37 20.05
CA GLU A 29 -2.93 12.32 20.34
C GLU A 29 -1.66 11.98 19.54
N GLY A 30 -0.73 12.93 19.49
CA GLY A 30 0.54 12.78 18.80
C GLY A 30 0.45 13.05 17.29
N PRO A 31 1.53 12.76 16.54
CA PRO A 31 1.61 12.99 15.12
C PRO A 31 0.62 12.13 14.34
N ALA A 32 0.11 12.67 13.22
CA ALA A 32 -0.74 11.92 12.32
C ALA A 32 0.09 10.91 11.51
N VAL A 33 -0.43 9.70 11.37
CA VAL A 33 0.17 8.62 10.57
C VAL A 33 -0.91 8.03 9.66
N VAL A 34 -0.70 8.09 8.34
CA VAL A 34 -1.63 7.56 7.34
C VAL A 34 -1.02 6.31 6.69
N PHE A 35 -1.72 5.19 6.82
CA PHE A 35 -1.31 3.88 6.32
C PHE A 35 -2.03 3.55 5.03
N VAL A 36 -1.27 3.16 4.01
CA VAL A 36 -1.75 2.83 2.67
C VAL A 36 -1.36 1.41 2.30
N HIS A 37 -2.35 0.59 2.02
CA HIS A 37 -2.19 -0.84 1.73
C HIS A 37 -1.67 -1.12 0.32
N GLY A 38 -1.24 -2.36 0.08
CA GLY A 38 -0.85 -2.89 -1.22
C GLY A 38 -2.03 -3.32 -2.11
N PHE A 39 -1.72 -3.83 -3.29
CA PHE A 39 -2.72 -4.32 -4.25
C PHE A 39 -3.57 -5.46 -3.66
N GLY A 40 -4.90 -5.37 -3.86
CA GLY A 40 -5.85 -6.37 -3.40
C GLY A 40 -6.01 -6.49 -1.89
N ALA A 41 -5.40 -5.57 -1.13
CA ALA A 41 -5.56 -5.48 0.32
C ALA A 41 -6.55 -4.37 0.73
N SER A 42 -6.58 -4.06 2.02
CA SER A 42 -7.42 -3.02 2.61
C SER A 42 -6.75 -2.47 3.88
N SER A 43 -7.38 -1.47 4.50
CA SER A 43 -7.00 -0.92 5.80
C SER A 43 -6.84 -2.00 6.88
N GLY A 44 -7.59 -3.08 6.80
CA GLY A 44 -7.47 -4.23 7.70
C GLY A 44 -6.10 -4.92 7.70
N HIS A 45 -5.27 -4.69 6.67
CA HIS A 45 -3.90 -5.22 6.62
C HIS A 45 -2.98 -4.57 7.68
N TRP A 46 -3.42 -3.43 8.24
CA TRP A 46 -2.73 -2.70 9.30
C TRP A 46 -3.26 -2.97 10.73
N ARG A 47 -4.15 -3.97 10.89
CA ARG A 47 -4.80 -4.31 12.16
C ARG A 47 -3.85 -4.65 13.32
N LYS A 48 -2.62 -5.08 13.00
CA LYS A 48 -1.57 -5.41 13.99
C LYS A 48 -0.65 -4.21 14.30
N ASN A 49 -0.79 -3.12 13.55
CA ASN A 49 0.05 -1.93 13.68
C ASN A 49 -0.72 -0.78 14.36
N LEU A 50 -1.93 -0.47 13.90
CA LEU A 50 -2.72 0.63 14.41
C LEU A 50 -2.86 0.62 15.95
N PRO A 51 -3.26 -0.51 16.60
CA PRO A 51 -3.44 -0.52 18.05
C PRO A 51 -2.15 -0.26 18.83
N VAL A 52 -1.00 -0.63 18.26
CA VAL A 52 0.31 -0.43 18.92
C VAL A 52 0.76 1.01 18.78
N LEU A 53 0.65 1.58 17.57
CA LEU A 53 1.07 2.96 17.33
C LEU A 53 0.11 4.00 17.94
N ALA A 54 -1.15 3.61 18.17
CA ALA A 54 -2.18 4.45 18.74
C ALA A 54 -1.86 5.00 20.16
N ALA A 55 -0.90 4.39 20.84
CA ALA A 55 -0.43 4.89 22.14
C ALA A 55 0.31 6.23 22.04
N ASP A 56 0.92 6.50 20.89
CA ASP A 56 1.80 7.66 20.68
C ASP A 56 1.42 8.48 19.42
N CYS A 57 0.48 7.99 18.59
CA CYS A 57 0.16 8.57 17.30
C CYS A 57 -1.35 8.57 17.02
N ARG A 58 -1.79 9.52 16.20
CA ARG A 58 -3.12 9.49 15.55
C ARG A 58 -3.01 8.69 14.26
N CYS A 59 -3.46 7.44 14.29
CA CYS A 59 -3.32 6.49 13.20
C CYS A 59 -4.56 6.43 12.33
N TYR A 60 -4.38 6.45 11.02
CA TYR A 60 -5.42 6.34 10.01
C TYR A 60 -5.00 5.30 8.97
N ALA A 61 -5.79 4.27 8.73
CA ALA A 61 -5.57 3.35 7.62
C ALA A 61 -6.70 3.49 6.61
N ILE A 62 -6.35 3.91 5.39
CA ILE A 62 -7.30 4.20 4.32
C ILE A 62 -7.43 3.01 3.36
N ASP A 63 -8.66 2.72 2.93
CA ASP A 63 -8.90 1.88 1.75
C ASP A 63 -8.84 2.76 0.51
N LEU A 64 -7.85 2.55 -0.34
CA LEU A 64 -7.76 3.28 -1.61
C LEU A 64 -9.03 3.05 -2.44
N ILE A 65 -9.49 4.09 -3.16
CA ILE A 65 -10.62 3.93 -4.09
C ILE A 65 -10.36 2.77 -5.05
N GLY A 66 -11.33 1.89 -5.19
CA GLY A 66 -11.21 0.62 -5.90
C GLY A 66 -10.94 -0.60 -5.00
N PHE A 67 -10.57 -0.40 -3.73
CA PHE A 67 -10.16 -1.48 -2.82
C PHE A 67 -10.93 -1.45 -1.50
N GLY A 68 -10.79 -2.53 -0.73
CA GLY A 68 -11.39 -2.64 0.59
C GLY A 68 -12.88 -2.34 0.60
N GLY A 69 -13.34 -1.60 1.60
CA GLY A 69 -14.71 -1.10 1.72
C GLY A 69 -14.97 0.21 0.95
N SER A 70 -13.97 0.75 0.25
CA SER A 70 -14.14 1.95 -0.56
C SER A 70 -14.87 1.68 -1.87
N ALA A 71 -15.47 2.73 -2.44
CA ALA A 71 -16.17 2.69 -3.72
C ALA A 71 -15.30 2.10 -4.84
N LYS A 72 -15.95 1.41 -5.77
CA LYS A 72 -15.33 0.81 -6.96
C LYS A 72 -15.99 1.34 -8.24
N PRO A 73 -15.89 2.68 -8.51
CA PRO A 73 -16.49 3.30 -9.69
C PRO A 73 -15.90 2.75 -10.99
N ALA A 74 -16.65 2.94 -12.07
CA ALA A 74 -16.29 2.40 -13.38
C ALA A 74 -15.01 3.06 -13.93
N PRO A 75 -13.95 2.27 -14.26
CA PRO A 75 -12.71 2.81 -14.81
C PRO A 75 -12.95 3.58 -16.11
N LYS A 76 -12.21 4.69 -16.31
CA LYS A 76 -12.25 5.57 -17.50
C LYS A 76 -13.54 6.34 -17.72
N PHE A 77 -14.61 6.05 -16.99
CA PHE A 77 -15.89 6.77 -17.07
C PHE A 77 -16.11 7.66 -15.86
N GLU A 78 -15.87 7.13 -14.67
CA GLU A 78 -16.09 7.86 -13.42
C GLU A 78 -14.75 8.24 -12.78
N ILE A 79 -13.73 7.37 -12.90
CA ILE A 79 -12.39 7.60 -12.37
C ILE A 79 -11.33 6.81 -13.13
N ASP A 80 -10.09 7.32 -13.14
CA ASP A 80 -8.92 6.59 -13.59
C ASP A 80 -8.16 6.03 -12.39
N TYR A 81 -7.84 4.73 -12.40
CA TYR A 81 -7.08 4.06 -11.35
C TYR A 81 -5.57 4.22 -11.60
N THR A 82 -5.07 5.40 -11.29
CA THR A 82 -3.65 5.77 -11.47
C THR A 82 -3.03 6.19 -10.15
N PHE A 83 -1.70 6.26 -10.08
CA PHE A 83 -1.01 6.72 -8.87
C PHE A 83 -1.27 8.20 -8.59
N GLU A 84 -1.48 9.01 -9.63
CA GLU A 84 -1.88 10.41 -9.49
C GLU A 84 -3.26 10.53 -8.82
N THR A 85 -4.21 9.70 -9.20
CA THR A 85 -5.54 9.65 -8.57
C THR A 85 -5.44 9.24 -7.10
N TRP A 86 -4.67 8.20 -6.79
CA TRP A 86 -4.45 7.77 -5.41
C TRP A 86 -3.62 8.77 -4.62
N GLY A 87 -2.66 9.44 -5.26
CA GLY A 87 -1.91 10.53 -4.65
C GLY A 87 -2.79 11.69 -4.23
N GLN A 88 -3.71 12.12 -5.12
CA GLN A 88 -4.71 13.15 -4.80
C GLN A 88 -5.65 12.71 -3.67
N LEU A 89 -6.15 11.47 -3.70
CA LEU A 89 -6.98 10.92 -2.63
C LEU A 89 -6.28 10.99 -1.27
N ILE A 90 -5.00 10.57 -1.20
CA ILE A 90 -4.21 10.59 0.02
C ILE A 90 -3.99 12.03 0.50
N ALA A 91 -3.70 12.95 -0.41
CA ALA A 91 -3.48 14.36 -0.06
C ALA A 91 -4.76 15.00 0.52
N ASP A 92 -5.89 14.77 -0.14
CA ASP A 92 -7.18 15.30 0.34
C ASP A 92 -7.57 14.66 1.69
N PHE A 93 -7.30 13.35 1.86
CA PHE A 93 -7.50 12.66 3.14
C PHE A 93 -6.64 13.24 4.27
N CYS A 94 -5.37 13.54 4.01
CA CYS A 94 -4.51 14.19 5.00
C CYS A 94 -5.05 15.54 5.42
N ARG A 95 -5.53 16.36 4.50
CA ARG A 95 -6.07 17.69 4.77
C ARG A 95 -7.42 17.66 5.48
N GLU A 96 -8.34 16.82 5.01
CA GLU A 96 -9.75 16.85 5.43
C GLU A 96 -10.04 15.92 6.62
N VAL A 97 -9.31 14.80 6.75
CA VAL A 97 -9.56 13.77 7.77
C VAL A 97 -8.45 13.72 8.82
N ALA A 98 -7.18 13.64 8.41
CA ALA A 98 -6.07 13.61 9.36
C ALA A 98 -5.76 14.99 9.96
N GLY A 99 -6.21 16.08 9.31
CA GLY A 99 -6.13 17.45 9.81
C GLY A 99 -4.80 18.15 9.56
N GLY A 100 -4.03 17.71 8.56
CA GLY A 100 -2.77 18.34 8.16
C GLY A 100 -1.67 17.35 7.77
N PRO A 101 -0.39 17.78 7.83
CA PRO A 101 0.73 16.93 7.50
C PRO A 101 0.77 15.64 8.32
N ALA A 102 1.15 14.54 7.69
CA ALA A 102 1.22 13.23 8.30
C ALA A 102 2.48 12.46 7.88
N PHE A 103 2.89 11.50 8.67
CA PHE A 103 3.79 10.45 8.22
C PHE A 103 3.00 9.47 7.36
N LEU A 104 3.46 9.22 6.13
CA LEU A 104 2.79 8.34 5.20
C LEU A 104 3.49 6.99 5.19
N VAL A 105 2.77 5.93 5.49
CA VAL A 105 3.30 4.56 5.56
C VAL A 105 2.64 3.71 4.49
N GLY A 106 3.42 3.15 3.57
CA GLY A 106 2.91 2.33 2.48
C GLY A 106 3.50 0.93 2.45
N ASN A 107 2.74 -0.02 1.90
CA ASN A 107 3.23 -1.34 1.55
C ASN A 107 3.05 -1.60 0.04
N SER A 108 4.07 -2.15 -0.62
CA SER A 108 4.01 -2.54 -2.03
C SER A 108 3.64 -1.34 -2.94
N ILE A 109 2.53 -1.41 -3.69
CA ILE A 109 2.03 -0.30 -4.51
C ILE A 109 1.61 0.91 -3.67
N GLY A 110 1.22 0.70 -2.40
CA GLY A 110 0.94 1.78 -1.47
C GLY A 110 2.14 2.70 -1.27
N CYS A 111 3.37 2.17 -1.35
CA CYS A 111 4.59 2.99 -1.33
C CYS A 111 4.65 3.97 -2.52
N VAL A 112 4.29 3.50 -3.72
CA VAL A 112 4.28 4.36 -4.91
C VAL A 112 3.20 5.43 -4.79
N ALA A 113 2.01 5.07 -4.27
CA ALA A 113 0.92 6.00 -4.07
C ALA A 113 1.26 7.11 -3.06
N ILE A 114 1.89 6.77 -1.91
CA ILE A 114 2.30 7.78 -0.92
C ILE A 114 3.45 8.65 -1.43
N MET A 115 4.40 8.09 -2.18
CA MET A 115 5.46 8.89 -2.81
C MET A 115 4.88 9.86 -3.85
N GLN A 116 3.92 9.40 -4.67
CA GLN A 116 3.22 10.27 -5.62
C GLN A 116 2.50 11.41 -4.89
N ALA A 117 1.79 11.09 -3.79
CA ALA A 117 1.14 12.11 -2.97
C ALA A 117 2.13 13.13 -2.41
N ALA A 118 3.25 12.67 -1.84
CA ALA A 118 4.28 13.54 -1.25
C ALA A 118 5.01 14.40 -2.29
N VAL A 119 5.15 13.91 -3.51
CA VAL A 119 5.78 14.67 -4.62
C VAL A 119 4.85 15.73 -5.18
N ASP A 120 3.59 15.38 -5.40
CA ASP A 120 2.61 16.32 -6.00
C ASP A 120 2.08 17.33 -4.96
N PHE A 121 2.06 16.93 -3.68
CA PHE A 121 1.53 17.73 -2.56
C PHE A 121 2.50 17.70 -1.38
N PRO A 122 3.65 18.39 -1.45
CA PRO A 122 4.69 18.31 -0.43
C PRO A 122 4.26 18.81 0.95
N ASP A 123 3.21 19.62 1.02
CA ASP A 123 2.63 20.14 2.25
C ASP A 123 1.97 19.07 3.16
N ILE A 124 1.66 17.87 2.62
CA ILE A 124 0.96 16.84 3.39
C ILE A 124 1.88 15.79 4.01
N ALA A 125 3.15 15.77 3.68
CA ALA A 125 4.06 14.70 4.07
C ALA A 125 5.16 15.18 5.04
N SER A 126 5.07 14.78 6.31
CA SER A 126 6.15 14.94 7.29
C SER A 126 7.30 13.95 7.06
N GLY A 127 7.04 12.85 6.38
CA GLY A 127 7.98 11.83 5.98
C GLY A 127 7.26 10.63 5.37
N VAL A 128 7.98 9.80 4.62
CA VAL A 128 7.43 8.58 4.00
C VAL A 128 8.14 7.33 4.51
N ILE A 129 7.38 6.27 4.75
CA ILE A 129 7.91 4.97 5.18
C ILE A 129 7.45 3.91 4.19
N LEU A 130 8.40 3.26 3.54
CA LEU A 130 8.20 2.35 2.42
C LEU A 130 8.49 0.91 2.87
N LEU A 131 7.44 0.07 2.93
CA LEU A 131 7.55 -1.34 3.28
C LEU A 131 7.46 -2.19 2.02
N ASN A 132 8.56 -2.86 1.65
CA ASN A 132 8.63 -3.72 0.45
C ASN A 132 8.00 -3.02 -0.76
N CYS A 133 8.56 -1.85 -1.09
CA CYS A 133 8.04 -1.00 -2.16
C CYS A 133 7.97 -1.75 -3.49
N SER A 134 6.85 -1.63 -4.19
CA SER A 134 6.74 -2.20 -5.53
C SER A 134 7.72 -1.52 -6.48
N LEU A 135 8.62 -2.32 -7.04
CA LEU A 135 9.58 -1.91 -8.06
C LEU A 135 8.96 -1.82 -9.45
N ARG A 136 7.67 -2.19 -9.57
CA ARG A 136 6.90 -2.17 -10.82
C ARG A 136 7.65 -2.87 -11.97
N LEU A 137 8.13 -4.09 -11.73
CA LEU A 137 8.94 -4.86 -12.69
C LEU A 137 8.22 -5.14 -14.02
N LEU A 138 6.89 -5.05 -14.05
CA LEU A 138 6.07 -5.18 -15.26
C LEU A 138 5.80 -3.83 -15.96
N HIS A 139 6.42 -2.73 -15.51
CA HIS A 139 6.32 -1.42 -16.15
C HIS A 139 6.86 -1.44 -17.58
N ASP A 140 6.27 -0.64 -18.48
CA ASP A 140 6.61 -0.63 -19.92
C ASP A 140 8.09 -0.36 -20.17
N HIS A 141 8.71 0.59 -19.43
CA HIS A 141 10.14 0.88 -19.57
C HIS A 141 11.00 -0.32 -19.17
N LYS A 142 10.73 -0.94 -18.03
CA LYS A 142 11.50 -2.11 -17.55
C LYS A 142 11.31 -3.34 -18.45
N ARG A 143 10.12 -3.50 -19.03
CA ARG A 143 9.87 -4.57 -20.00
C ARG A 143 10.57 -4.35 -21.34
N ALA A 144 10.76 -3.10 -21.75
CA ALA A 144 11.48 -2.79 -23.00
C ALA A 144 12.95 -3.26 -22.96
N GLU A 145 13.53 -3.40 -21.75
CA GLU A 145 14.88 -3.92 -21.54
C GLU A 145 14.94 -5.46 -21.59
N LEU A 146 13.79 -6.14 -21.56
CA LEU A 146 13.71 -7.59 -21.62
C LEU A 146 13.80 -8.12 -23.07
N PRO A 147 14.30 -9.34 -23.27
CA PRO A 147 14.25 -9.99 -24.59
C PRO A 147 12.80 -10.03 -25.13
N TRP A 148 12.62 -9.82 -26.43
CA TRP A 148 11.33 -9.66 -27.09
C TRP A 148 10.31 -10.77 -26.75
N TYR A 149 10.76 -12.02 -26.59
CA TYR A 149 9.90 -13.16 -26.25
C TYR A 149 9.33 -13.09 -24.83
N ARG A 150 9.98 -12.35 -23.91
CA ARG A 150 9.48 -12.08 -22.55
C ARG A 150 8.62 -10.81 -22.49
N SER A 151 8.92 -9.83 -23.35
CA SER A 151 8.18 -8.57 -23.37
C SER A 151 6.78 -8.70 -23.99
N MET A 152 6.55 -9.66 -24.91
CA MET A 152 5.28 -9.82 -25.62
C MET A 152 4.15 -10.49 -24.82
N GLY A 153 4.48 -11.29 -23.80
CA GLY A 153 3.46 -12.05 -23.07
C GLY A 153 2.45 -11.17 -22.32
N ALA A 154 2.92 -10.13 -21.68
CA ALA A 154 2.07 -9.24 -20.87
C ALA A 154 1.06 -8.43 -21.71
N PRO A 155 1.42 -7.79 -22.84
CA PRO A 155 0.45 -7.11 -23.71
C PRO A 155 -0.64 -8.03 -24.26
N ILE A 156 -0.28 -9.25 -24.61
CA ILE A 156 -1.25 -10.24 -25.09
C ILE A 156 -2.22 -10.62 -23.97
N ALA A 157 -1.70 -10.93 -22.78
CA ALA A 157 -2.52 -11.24 -21.61
C ALA A 157 -3.46 -10.07 -21.26
N GLN A 158 -2.96 -8.83 -21.28
CA GLN A 158 -3.76 -7.62 -21.06
C GLN A 158 -4.90 -7.48 -22.08
N LYS A 159 -4.64 -7.69 -23.37
CA LYS A 159 -5.67 -7.67 -24.43
C LYS A 159 -6.75 -8.74 -24.19
N VAL A 160 -6.35 -9.94 -23.80
CA VAL A 160 -7.28 -11.03 -23.48
C VAL A 160 -8.12 -10.70 -22.26
N LEU A 161 -7.52 -10.16 -21.20
CA LEU A 161 -8.22 -9.77 -19.97
C LEU A 161 -9.11 -8.54 -20.15
N ASN A 162 -8.96 -7.74 -21.18
CA ASN A 162 -9.90 -6.67 -21.51
C ASN A 162 -11.25 -7.18 -22.08
N VAL A 163 -11.35 -8.47 -22.41
CA VAL A 163 -12.62 -9.09 -22.80
C VAL A 163 -13.43 -9.42 -21.53
N LYS A 164 -14.53 -8.70 -21.30
CA LYS A 164 -15.30 -8.73 -20.03
C LYS A 164 -15.66 -10.11 -19.49
N TRP A 165 -16.06 -11.05 -20.35
CA TRP A 165 -16.42 -12.39 -19.86
C TRP A 165 -15.19 -13.22 -19.47
N ILE A 166 -14.04 -13.02 -20.15
CA ILE A 166 -12.79 -13.68 -19.80
C ILE A 166 -12.27 -13.15 -18.47
N SER A 167 -12.25 -11.83 -18.30
CA SER A 167 -11.80 -11.23 -17.03
C SER A 167 -12.67 -11.65 -15.86
N LYS A 168 -14.00 -11.71 -16.02
CA LYS A 168 -14.91 -12.21 -14.98
C LYS A 168 -14.61 -13.66 -14.60
N LEU A 169 -14.42 -14.54 -15.60
CA LEU A 169 -14.09 -15.94 -15.35
C LEU A 169 -12.73 -16.10 -14.66
N PHE A 170 -11.73 -15.38 -15.14
CA PHE A 170 -10.38 -15.37 -14.57
C PHE A 170 -10.39 -14.86 -13.12
N PHE A 171 -11.03 -13.71 -12.88
CA PHE A 171 -11.15 -13.13 -11.55
C PHE A 171 -11.87 -14.07 -10.58
N LYS A 172 -12.96 -14.73 -11.02
CA LYS A 172 -13.68 -15.72 -10.21
C LYS A 172 -12.80 -16.89 -9.77
N GLN A 173 -11.84 -17.30 -10.59
CA GLN A 173 -10.87 -18.34 -10.22
C GLN A 173 -9.80 -17.83 -9.25
N LEU A 174 -9.39 -16.56 -9.38
CA LEU A 174 -8.45 -15.92 -8.46
C LEU A 174 -9.09 -15.63 -7.10
N ALA A 175 -10.31 -15.10 -7.10
CA ALA A 175 -11.06 -14.73 -5.90
C ALA A 175 -11.67 -15.97 -5.19
N THR A 176 -10.84 -16.93 -4.83
CA THR A 176 -11.23 -18.10 -4.04
C THR A 176 -10.36 -18.23 -2.80
N PRO A 177 -10.87 -18.74 -1.65
CA PRO A 177 -10.08 -18.93 -0.45
C PRO A 177 -8.79 -19.71 -0.70
N LYS A 178 -8.87 -20.76 -1.50
CA LYS A 178 -7.71 -21.61 -1.85
C LYS A 178 -6.64 -20.85 -2.62
N THR A 179 -7.03 -20.05 -3.61
CA THR A 179 -6.09 -19.26 -4.42
C THR A 179 -5.48 -18.15 -3.60
N VAL A 180 -6.27 -17.38 -2.85
CA VAL A 180 -5.78 -16.30 -1.99
C VAL A 180 -4.83 -16.84 -0.95
N LYS A 181 -5.19 -17.94 -0.25
CA LYS A 181 -4.28 -18.60 0.72
C LYS A 181 -2.97 -19.05 0.08
N LYS A 182 -3.02 -19.60 -1.14
CA LYS A 182 -1.82 -19.99 -1.89
C LYS A 182 -0.92 -18.80 -2.22
N VAL A 183 -1.51 -17.68 -2.65
CA VAL A 183 -0.78 -16.43 -2.97
C VAL A 183 -0.15 -15.85 -1.70
N LEU A 184 -0.88 -15.80 -0.60
CA LEU A 184 -0.35 -15.35 0.69
C LEU A 184 0.81 -16.22 1.18
N LEU A 185 0.69 -17.56 1.09
CA LEU A 185 1.77 -18.48 1.45
C LEU A 185 3.00 -18.34 0.53
N GLN A 186 2.88 -17.76 -0.64
CA GLN A 186 4.05 -17.37 -1.45
C GLN A 186 4.66 -16.06 -0.99
N ALA A 187 3.82 -15.07 -0.64
CA ALA A 187 4.25 -13.73 -0.23
C ALA A 187 4.89 -13.71 1.16
N TYR A 188 4.39 -14.54 2.07
CA TYR A 188 4.81 -14.61 3.47
C TYR A 188 5.87 -15.71 3.67
N ARG A 189 6.90 -15.41 4.43
CA ARG A 189 7.90 -16.42 4.86
C ARG A 189 7.51 -17.10 6.16
N ARG A 190 6.64 -16.48 6.93
CA ARG A 190 6.09 -17.02 8.18
C ARG A 190 4.67 -17.52 7.91
N PRO A 191 4.48 -18.79 7.52
CA PRO A 191 3.18 -19.31 7.09
C PRO A 191 2.12 -19.27 8.18
N GLU A 192 2.53 -19.25 9.47
CA GLU A 192 1.64 -19.10 10.62
C GLU A 192 0.92 -17.75 10.67
N ALA A 193 1.45 -16.71 10.00
CA ALA A 193 0.79 -15.42 9.87
C ALA A 193 -0.39 -15.46 8.88
N VAL A 194 -0.47 -16.47 8.01
CA VAL A 194 -1.52 -16.65 7.01
C VAL A 194 -2.72 -17.34 7.64
N SER A 195 -3.54 -16.59 8.37
CA SER A 195 -4.76 -17.09 8.99
C SER A 195 -5.94 -17.14 8.01
N ASP A 196 -6.97 -17.93 8.32
CA ASP A 196 -8.21 -17.93 7.55
C ASP A 196 -8.97 -16.60 7.68
N GLU A 197 -8.79 -15.87 8.79
CA GLU A 197 -9.29 -14.51 8.98
C GLU A 197 -8.67 -13.56 7.96
N LEU A 198 -7.35 -13.58 7.78
CA LEU A 198 -6.65 -12.79 6.76
C LEU A 198 -7.15 -13.12 5.35
N VAL A 199 -7.31 -14.40 5.03
CA VAL A 199 -7.84 -14.85 3.73
C VAL A 199 -9.23 -14.29 3.49
N ASN A 200 -10.13 -14.37 4.47
CA ASN A 200 -11.49 -13.88 4.35
C ASN A 200 -11.54 -12.34 4.23
N MET A 201 -10.74 -11.63 5.00
CA MET A 201 -10.62 -10.17 4.95
C MET A 201 -10.22 -9.68 3.54
N LEU A 202 -9.29 -10.37 2.88
CA LEU A 202 -8.85 -10.01 1.53
C LEU A 202 -9.83 -10.43 0.45
N LEU A 203 -10.64 -11.47 0.69
CA LEU A 203 -11.63 -11.96 -0.26
C LEU A 203 -12.93 -11.16 -0.26
N GLU A 204 -13.33 -10.61 0.88
CA GLU A 204 -14.64 -9.95 1.00
C GLU A 204 -14.82 -8.82 -0.02
N PRO A 205 -13.86 -7.88 -0.19
CA PRO A 205 -13.98 -6.82 -1.19
C PRO A 205 -14.01 -7.31 -2.66
N ALA A 206 -13.53 -8.51 -2.93
CA ALA A 206 -13.56 -9.10 -4.28
C ALA A 206 -14.97 -9.51 -4.73
N LYS A 207 -15.94 -9.56 -3.81
CA LYS A 207 -17.34 -9.84 -4.12
C LYS A 207 -18.13 -8.61 -4.56
N ASP A 208 -17.59 -7.43 -4.36
CA ASP A 208 -18.26 -6.17 -4.64
C ASP A 208 -18.45 -5.94 -6.15
N SER A 209 -19.53 -5.23 -6.48
CA SER A 209 -19.70 -4.70 -7.83
C SER A 209 -18.53 -3.77 -8.18
N GLY A 210 -17.98 -3.90 -9.40
CA GLY A 210 -16.83 -3.13 -9.86
C GLY A 210 -15.46 -3.75 -9.55
N ALA A 211 -15.35 -4.72 -8.63
CA ALA A 211 -14.07 -5.31 -8.24
C ALA A 211 -13.29 -5.92 -9.42
N VAL A 212 -13.98 -6.57 -10.36
CA VAL A 212 -13.37 -7.13 -11.57
C VAL A 212 -12.80 -6.03 -12.47
N GLU A 213 -13.58 -4.97 -12.68
CA GLU A 213 -13.22 -3.84 -13.52
C GLU A 213 -12.01 -3.09 -12.95
N VAL A 214 -11.96 -2.89 -11.63
CA VAL A 214 -10.80 -2.32 -10.92
C VAL A 214 -9.56 -3.20 -11.07
N PHE A 215 -9.73 -4.51 -10.85
CA PHE A 215 -8.63 -5.47 -11.02
C PHE A 215 -8.04 -5.39 -12.43
N VAL A 216 -8.89 -5.40 -13.47
CA VAL A 216 -8.45 -5.31 -14.87
C VAL A 216 -7.79 -3.96 -15.16
N ALA A 217 -8.35 -2.86 -14.65
CA ALA A 217 -7.78 -1.53 -14.81
C ALA A 217 -6.36 -1.47 -14.24
N PHE A 218 -6.16 -1.99 -13.02
CA PHE A 218 -4.86 -1.99 -12.36
C PHE A 218 -3.83 -2.86 -13.08
N ILE A 219 -4.14 -4.12 -13.41
CA ILE A 219 -3.18 -5.01 -14.09
C ILE A 219 -2.86 -4.56 -15.52
N SER A 220 -3.73 -3.72 -16.10
CA SER A 220 -3.51 -3.09 -17.42
C SER A 220 -2.71 -1.78 -17.31
N TYR A 221 -2.53 -1.24 -16.10
CA TYR A 221 -1.81 0.01 -15.86
C TYR A 221 -0.30 -0.25 -15.76
N SER A 222 0.34 -0.33 -16.92
CA SER A 222 1.79 -0.56 -17.05
C SER A 222 2.63 0.72 -17.20
N GLN A 223 1.97 1.87 -17.15
CA GLN A 223 2.57 3.21 -17.22
C GLN A 223 2.49 3.91 -15.86
N GLY A 224 2.84 5.20 -15.82
CA GLY A 224 2.88 6.00 -14.61
C GLY A 224 4.24 5.95 -13.91
N PRO A 225 4.38 6.47 -12.69
CA PRO A 225 5.66 6.67 -12.05
C PRO A 225 6.30 5.35 -11.60
N LEU A 226 7.63 5.33 -11.63
CA LEU A 226 8.46 4.34 -10.97
C LEU A 226 8.97 4.91 -9.63
N PRO A 227 9.32 4.10 -8.63
CA PRO A 227 9.94 4.58 -7.40
C PRO A 227 11.17 5.44 -7.65
N GLU A 228 12.00 5.07 -8.62
CA GLU A 228 13.19 5.79 -9.04
C GLU A 228 12.90 7.15 -9.71
N ASP A 229 11.68 7.39 -10.19
CA ASP A 229 11.23 8.69 -10.72
C ASP A 229 10.73 9.62 -9.59
N LEU A 230 10.21 9.05 -8.50
CA LEU A 230 9.59 9.78 -7.40
C LEU A 230 10.60 10.13 -6.30
N LEU A 231 11.45 9.18 -5.89
CA LEU A 231 12.40 9.37 -4.80
C LEU A 231 13.30 10.62 -4.95
N PRO A 232 13.83 10.95 -6.15
CA PRO A 232 14.63 12.17 -6.35
C PRO A 232 13.84 13.47 -6.14
N ARG A 233 12.52 13.41 -6.22
CA ARG A 233 11.61 14.57 -6.13
C ARG A 233 10.99 14.74 -4.75
N LEU A 234 11.23 13.82 -3.83
CA LEU A 234 10.73 13.94 -2.46
C LEU A 234 11.42 15.09 -1.74
N SER A 235 10.61 15.93 -1.09
CA SER A 235 11.07 17.02 -0.22
C SER A 235 11.04 16.66 1.26
N CYS A 236 10.56 15.47 1.61
CA CYS A 236 10.55 14.95 2.97
C CYS A 236 11.45 13.72 3.11
N PRO A 237 11.88 13.36 4.34
CA PRO A 237 12.71 12.19 4.59
C PRO A 237 11.98 10.88 4.29
N ALA A 238 12.73 9.87 3.86
CA ALA A 238 12.22 8.54 3.59
C ALA A 238 12.93 7.46 4.42
N LEU A 239 12.15 6.53 4.98
CA LEU A 239 12.63 5.29 5.59
C LEU A 239 12.20 4.12 4.70
N ILE A 240 13.09 3.17 4.47
CA ILE A 240 12.78 1.94 3.75
C ILE A 240 12.96 0.74 4.68
N LEU A 241 11.92 -0.09 4.80
CA LEU A 241 11.97 -1.42 5.43
C LEU A 241 11.75 -2.47 4.35
N TRP A 242 12.54 -3.55 4.41
CA TRP A 242 12.46 -4.57 3.38
C TRP A 242 12.66 -5.98 3.92
N GLY A 243 11.69 -6.85 3.71
CA GLY A 243 11.84 -8.27 4.01
C GLY A 243 12.89 -8.91 3.11
N THR A 244 13.90 -9.56 3.72
CA THR A 244 15.04 -10.15 2.97
C THR A 244 14.61 -11.27 2.03
N ASP A 245 13.52 -11.92 2.36
CA ASP A 245 13.01 -13.09 1.65
C ASP A 245 11.77 -12.79 0.80
N ASP A 246 11.57 -11.52 0.42
CA ASP A 246 10.48 -11.12 -0.48
C ASP A 246 10.62 -11.83 -1.83
N PRO A 247 9.65 -12.68 -2.21
CA PRO A 247 9.73 -13.43 -3.47
C PRO A 247 9.35 -12.61 -4.70
N TRP A 248 8.72 -11.45 -4.51
CA TRP A 248 8.19 -10.62 -5.60
C TRP A 248 9.06 -9.42 -5.89
N GLU A 249 9.57 -8.79 -4.83
CA GLU A 249 10.41 -7.60 -4.92
C GLU A 249 11.79 -7.90 -4.31
N PRO A 250 12.76 -8.36 -5.12
CA PRO A 250 14.07 -8.79 -4.61
C PRO A 250 14.80 -7.68 -3.87
N ILE A 251 15.26 -7.95 -2.64
CA ILE A 251 15.95 -6.96 -1.79
C ILE A 251 17.18 -6.34 -2.48
N ALA A 252 17.86 -7.09 -3.34
CA ALA A 252 19.02 -6.59 -4.09
C ALA A 252 18.63 -5.36 -4.95
N LEU A 253 17.43 -5.39 -5.56
CA LEU A 253 16.91 -4.25 -6.32
C LEU A 253 16.36 -3.16 -5.39
N GLY A 254 15.75 -3.54 -4.26
CA GLY A 254 15.30 -2.59 -3.25
C GLY A 254 16.43 -1.74 -2.66
N ARG A 255 17.63 -2.33 -2.49
CA ARG A 255 18.84 -1.61 -2.02
C ARG A 255 19.28 -0.49 -2.97
N GLU A 256 18.95 -0.56 -4.25
CA GLU A 256 19.24 0.53 -5.19
C GLU A 256 18.45 1.80 -4.85
N LEU A 257 17.25 1.65 -4.27
CA LEU A 257 16.45 2.78 -3.80
C LEU A 257 17.09 3.52 -2.62
N ALA A 258 17.93 2.84 -1.84
CA ALA A 258 18.64 3.46 -0.72
C ALA A 258 19.71 4.50 -1.16
N LYS A 259 20.02 4.56 -2.44
CA LYS A 259 21.00 5.51 -2.97
C LYS A 259 20.44 6.92 -3.20
N PHE A 260 19.13 7.07 -3.16
CA PHE A 260 18.50 8.38 -3.35
C PHE A 260 18.61 9.26 -2.10
N PRO A 261 18.91 10.56 -2.26
CA PRO A 261 19.19 11.47 -1.15
C PRO A 261 18.10 11.58 -0.09
N ALA A 262 16.82 11.42 -0.49
CA ALA A 262 15.70 11.45 0.45
C ALA A 262 15.68 10.26 1.41
N VAL A 263 16.35 9.14 1.06
CA VAL A 263 16.35 7.91 1.85
C VAL A 263 17.41 8.00 2.94
N GLU A 264 16.96 8.16 4.19
CA GLU A 264 17.86 8.26 5.33
C GLU A 264 18.35 6.90 5.86
N LYS A 265 17.46 5.90 5.80
CA LYS A 265 17.77 4.55 6.29
C LYS A 265 17.12 3.50 5.39
N PHE A 266 17.84 2.39 5.17
CA PHE A 266 17.31 1.16 4.59
C PHE A 266 17.53 0.04 5.62
N ILE A 267 16.44 -0.56 6.10
CA ILE A 267 16.47 -1.58 7.15
C ILE A 267 16.01 -2.92 6.59
N PRO A 268 16.91 -3.90 6.41
CA PRO A 268 16.51 -5.25 6.06
C PRO A 268 15.84 -5.92 7.25
N LEU A 269 14.76 -6.65 6.99
CA LEU A 269 14.05 -7.46 7.96
C LEU A 269 14.32 -8.94 7.64
N GLU A 270 15.20 -9.56 8.41
CA GLU A 270 15.68 -10.92 8.17
C GLU A 270 14.55 -11.95 8.31
N GLY A 271 14.43 -12.86 7.32
CA GLY A 271 13.46 -13.94 7.34
C GLY A 271 12.00 -13.46 7.20
N VAL A 272 11.79 -12.29 6.61
CA VAL A 272 10.47 -11.69 6.40
C VAL A 272 10.18 -11.57 4.90
N GLY A 273 8.93 -11.79 4.51
CA GLY A 273 8.47 -11.73 3.13
C GLY A 273 7.95 -10.35 2.70
N HIS A 274 6.93 -10.34 1.83
CA HIS A 274 6.43 -9.14 1.15
C HIS A 274 5.57 -8.21 2.02
N CYS A 275 4.95 -8.73 3.08
CA CYS A 275 4.01 -7.98 3.90
C CYS A 275 4.49 -7.87 5.36
N PRO A 276 5.64 -7.21 5.62
CA PRO A 276 6.28 -7.20 6.94
C PRO A 276 5.39 -6.64 8.04
N GLN A 277 4.51 -5.67 7.75
CA GLN A 277 3.57 -5.08 8.69
C GLN A 277 2.60 -6.10 9.30
N ASP A 278 2.23 -7.13 8.56
CA ASP A 278 1.32 -8.18 9.02
C ASP A 278 2.05 -9.47 9.41
N GLU A 279 3.14 -9.77 8.74
CA GLU A 279 3.94 -10.98 8.96
C GLU A 279 4.80 -10.89 10.23
N ALA A 280 5.41 -9.74 10.47
CA ALA A 280 6.35 -9.48 11.55
C ALA A 280 6.12 -8.12 12.23
N PRO A 281 4.90 -7.83 12.72
CA PRO A 281 4.58 -6.54 13.32
C PRO A 281 5.45 -6.20 14.53
N GLU A 282 5.96 -7.20 15.24
CA GLU A 282 6.87 -7.05 16.38
C GLU A 282 8.24 -6.47 15.99
N LEU A 283 8.65 -6.63 14.73
CA LEU A 283 9.84 -5.99 14.19
C LEU A 283 9.52 -4.62 13.60
N VAL A 284 8.38 -4.50 12.92
CA VAL A 284 8.00 -3.29 12.20
C VAL A 284 7.56 -2.17 13.12
N ASN A 285 6.67 -2.45 14.09
CA ASN A 285 6.07 -1.41 14.93
C ASN A 285 7.10 -0.58 15.72
N PRO A 286 8.11 -1.15 16.38
CA PRO A 286 9.13 -0.36 17.07
C PRO A 286 9.89 0.57 16.13
N ILE A 287 10.27 0.07 14.95
CA ILE A 287 11.01 0.86 13.95
C ILE A 287 10.18 2.06 13.47
N LEU A 288 8.87 1.84 13.20
CA LEU A 288 7.97 2.92 12.82
C LEU A 288 7.88 3.98 13.93
N LEU A 289 7.63 3.55 15.17
CA LEU A 289 7.48 4.46 16.31
C LEU A 289 8.75 5.28 16.56
N ASP A 290 9.91 4.63 16.58
CA ASP A 290 11.19 5.30 16.84
C ASP A 290 11.47 6.35 15.76
N TRP A 291 11.31 5.98 14.49
CA TRP A 291 11.58 6.91 13.38
C TRP A 291 10.59 8.10 13.33
N ILE A 292 9.31 7.87 13.64
CA ILE A 292 8.30 8.92 13.73
C ILE A 292 8.60 9.86 14.91
N LYS A 293 8.91 9.32 16.10
CA LYS A 293 9.23 10.11 17.29
C LYS A 293 10.47 10.99 17.09
N GLU A 294 11.54 10.43 16.53
CA GLU A 294 12.77 11.18 16.21
C GLU A 294 12.49 12.45 15.38
N ARG A 295 11.47 12.41 14.50
CA ARG A 295 11.17 13.52 13.56
C ARG A 295 10.06 14.44 14.03
N SER A 296 9.17 13.97 14.91
CA SER A 296 8.11 14.82 15.47
C SER A 296 8.65 15.91 16.37
N VAL A 297 9.76 15.65 17.07
CA VAL A 297 10.41 16.62 17.96
C VAL A 297 11.01 17.83 17.20
N PHE A 298 11.35 17.66 15.92
CA PHE A 298 11.94 18.74 15.11
C PHE A 298 10.88 19.66 14.45
N THR A 299 9.60 19.30 14.50
CA THR A 299 8.50 20.08 13.90
C THR A 299 7.83 21.03 14.91
N GLU A 300 8.13 20.93 16.19
CA GLU A 300 7.57 21.80 17.26
C GLU A 300 8.47 23.03 17.60
N ASN A 301 9.59 23.22 16.90
CA ASN A 301 10.51 24.36 17.02
C ASN A 301 10.49 25.19 15.74
#